data_24a11d6919fb8fdaaa447623305dc030
#
_entry.id   24a11d6919fb8fdaaa447623305dc030
#
_cell.length_a   1.000
_cell.length_b   1.000
_cell.length_c   1.000
_cell.angle_alpha   90.00
_cell.angle_beta   90.00
_cell.angle_gamma   90.00
#
_symmetry.space_group_name_H-M   'P 1'
#
loop_
_entity.id
_entity.type
_entity.pdbx_description
1 polymer ?
#
loop_
_entity_poly.entity_id
_entity_poly.type
_entity_poly.pdbx_seq_one_letter_code
_entity_poly.pdbx_strand_id
1 'polypeptide(L)'
;LMKGIKGTSYAKESFDLIGGVTIKDFLENNVFQIVMYTSAFRSFLSYAFIQFFKFNIYKIIIVVGTFGLALAFAGNDLVNFIGVPIAAWQSYEAWVASGLAANEFGMGVLATKVPTPNFLLVCAGVIMVLTLWFSKKAKRVVKTELDLSNQGNIDERFEPNFISRGLVRLATNSANLFSKITPDSLNNKIEERFRVPETFTQEIAKEDKPSFDVIRASVNLMVAGILISIATSYKLPLSTTYVTFMVAMGTSLSDRAWGSDSAVYRVAGVLN
;
A
#
# COMPACT_ATOMS: atom_id res chain seq x y z
N LEU A 1 -10.12 -8.00 -3.00
CA LEU A 1 -11.00 -9.16 -3.18
C LEU A 1 -12.32 -8.78 -3.85
N MET A 2 -13.10 -7.85 -3.32
CA MET A 2 -14.41 -7.45 -3.90
C MET A 2 -14.33 -7.02 -5.35
N LYS A 3 -13.31 -6.24 -5.75
CA LYS A 3 -13.11 -5.84 -7.16
C LYS A 3 -12.74 -7.00 -8.07
N GLY A 4 -11.94 -7.95 -7.60
CA GLY A 4 -11.58 -9.13 -8.36
C GLY A 4 -12.78 -10.04 -8.64
N ILE A 5 -13.69 -10.15 -7.68
CA ILE A 5 -14.89 -11.00 -7.81
C ILE A 5 -15.93 -10.37 -8.74
N LYS A 6 -16.11 -9.04 -8.73
CA LYS A 6 -17.13 -8.34 -9.55
C LYS A 6 -17.02 -8.59 -11.05
N GLY A 7 -15.83 -8.92 -11.54
CA GLY A 7 -15.58 -9.21 -12.98
C GLY A 7 -15.73 -10.68 -13.36
N THR A 8 -15.89 -11.58 -12.42
CA THR A 8 -15.96 -13.02 -12.65
C THR A 8 -17.39 -13.50 -12.92
N SER A 9 -17.51 -14.67 -13.58
CA SER A 9 -18.80 -15.34 -13.77
C SER A 9 -19.48 -15.67 -12.44
N TYR A 10 -18.69 -16.04 -11.42
CA TYR A 10 -19.16 -16.34 -10.06
C TYR A 10 -19.89 -15.17 -9.38
N ALA A 11 -19.58 -13.92 -9.73
CA ALA A 11 -20.27 -12.77 -9.16
C ALA A 11 -21.75 -12.69 -9.55
N LYS A 12 -22.12 -13.36 -10.65
CA LYS A 12 -23.50 -13.41 -11.20
C LYS A 12 -24.26 -14.65 -10.74
N GLU A 13 -23.59 -15.60 -10.10
CA GLU A 13 -24.24 -16.78 -9.56
C GLU A 13 -25.04 -16.44 -8.31
N SER A 14 -26.24 -16.98 -8.22
CA SER A 14 -27.10 -16.89 -7.04
C SER A 14 -26.96 -18.18 -6.24
N PHE A 15 -26.78 -18.06 -4.93
CA PHE A 15 -26.73 -19.22 -4.02
C PHE A 15 -27.93 -19.16 -3.07
N ASP A 16 -28.58 -20.31 -2.89
CA ASP A 16 -29.71 -20.45 -1.98
C ASP A 16 -29.34 -20.14 -0.53
N LEU A 17 -28.08 -20.39 -0.16
CA LEU A 17 -27.51 -20.06 1.17
C LEU A 17 -27.55 -18.56 1.51
N ILE A 18 -27.59 -17.68 0.51
CA ILE A 18 -27.66 -16.22 0.67
C ILE A 18 -29.01 -15.65 0.22
N GLY A 19 -30.05 -16.48 0.23
CA GLY A 19 -31.43 -16.05 -0.07
C GLY A 19 -31.70 -15.84 -1.56
N GLY A 20 -31.00 -16.53 -2.47
CA GLY A 20 -31.20 -16.43 -3.91
C GLY A 20 -30.69 -15.12 -4.55
N VAL A 21 -29.97 -14.30 -3.78
CA VAL A 21 -29.36 -13.04 -4.25
C VAL A 21 -28.02 -13.35 -4.92
N THR A 22 -27.62 -12.55 -5.90
CA THR A 22 -26.29 -12.74 -6.51
C THR A 22 -25.17 -12.42 -5.52
N ILE A 23 -24.04 -13.10 -5.62
CA ILE A 23 -22.86 -12.84 -4.76
C ILE A 23 -22.49 -11.35 -4.79
N LYS A 24 -22.58 -10.73 -5.96
CA LYS A 24 -22.27 -9.30 -6.12
C LYS A 24 -23.20 -8.43 -5.27
N ASP A 25 -24.51 -8.63 -5.38
CA ASP A 25 -25.51 -7.81 -4.67
C ASP A 25 -25.46 -8.06 -3.16
N PHE A 26 -25.21 -9.31 -2.76
CA PHE A 26 -24.97 -9.65 -1.34
C PHE A 26 -23.77 -8.91 -0.76
N LEU A 27 -22.65 -8.91 -1.50
CA LEU A 27 -21.42 -8.23 -1.08
C LEU A 27 -21.59 -6.69 -1.05
N GLU A 28 -22.33 -6.12 -2.01
CA GLU A 28 -22.56 -4.67 -2.06
C GLU A 28 -23.51 -4.19 -0.96
N ASN A 29 -24.54 -4.94 -0.66
CA ASN A 29 -25.53 -4.56 0.36
C ASN A 29 -25.04 -4.80 1.81
N ASN A 30 -24.12 -5.73 2.01
CA ASN A 30 -23.66 -6.13 3.35
C ASN A 30 -22.19 -5.77 3.64
N VAL A 31 -21.62 -4.77 2.95
CA VAL A 31 -20.19 -4.41 3.08
C VAL A 31 -19.78 -4.22 4.54
N PHE A 32 -20.55 -3.43 5.28
CA PHE A 32 -20.24 -3.13 6.69
C PHE A 32 -20.25 -4.38 7.57
N GLN A 33 -21.25 -5.22 7.43
CA GLN A 33 -21.37 -6.47 8.20
C GLN A 33 -20.24 -7.44 7.86
N ILE A 34 -19.93 -7.59 6.57
CA ILE A 34 -18.84 -8.45 6.11
C ILE A 34 -17.49 -7.96 6.65
N VAL A 35 -17.24 -6.65 6.62
CA VAL A 35 -16.00 -6.07 7.19
C VAL A 35 -15.95 -6.30 8.69
N MET A 36 -17.04 -6.09 9.43
CA MET A 36 -17.11 -6.34 10.87
C MET A 36 -16.85 -7.80 11.22
N TYR A 37 -17.57 -8.73 10.59
CA TYR A 37 -17.43 -10.16 10.88
C TYR A 37 -16.05 -10.68 10.48
N THR A 38 -15.54 -10.31 9.33
CA THR A 38 -14.19 -10.72 8.90
C THR A 38 -13.09 -10.12 9.77
N SER A 39 -13.26 -8.88 10.25
CA SER A 39 -12.31 -8.26 11.18
C SER A 39 -12.34 -8.94 12.55
N ALA A 40 -13.53 -9.20 13.09
CA ALA A 40 -13.70 -9.93 14.36
C ALA A 40 -13.10 -11.34 14.27
N PHE A 41 -13.40 -12.06 13.19
CA PHE A 41 -12.86 -13.39 12.95
C PHE A 41 -11.34 -13.40 12.86
N ARG A 42 -10.76 -12.46 12.10
CA ARG A 42 -9.29 -12.33 11.98
C ARG A 42 -8.65 -11.95 13.30
N SER A 43 -9.27 -11.06 14.08
CA SER A 43 -8.78 -10.68 15.41
C SER A 43 -8.78 -11.87 16.35
N PHE A 44 -9.85 -12.66 16.35
CA PHE A 44 -9.93 -13.88 17.13
C PHE A 44 -8.87 -14.90 16.69
N LEU A 45 -8.73 -15.11 15.39
CA LEU A 45 -7.72 -16.02 14.83
C LEU A 45 -6.30 -15.58 15.22
N SER A 46 -6.01 -14.28 15.10
CA SER A 46 -4.71 -13.70 15.48
C SER A 46 -4.43 -13.90 16.97
N TYR A 47 -5.42 -13.66 17.81
CA TYR A 47 -5.31 -13.92 19.26
C TYR A 47 -5.03 -15.39 19.56
N ALA A 48 -5.76 -16.29 18.92
CA ALA A 48 -5.55 -17.73 19.08
C ALA A 48 -4.14 -18.14 18.62
N PHE A 49 -3.68 -17.65 17.48
CA PHE A 49 -2.32 -17.94 16.99
C PHE A 49 -1.23 -17.43 17.94
N ILE A 50 -1.38 -16.24 18.51
CA ILE A 50 -0.42 -15.71 19.50
C ILE A 50 -0.39 -16.57 20.75
N GLN A 51 -1.57 -16.95 21.27
CA GLN A 51 -1.66 -17.70 22.52
C GLN A 51 -1.17 -19.15 22.38
N PHE A 52 -1.57 -19.85 21.32
CA PHE A 52 -1.26 -21.26 21.16
C PHE A 52 0.11 -21.55 20.55
N PHE A 53 0.54 -20.71 19.57
CA PHE A 53 1.76 -20.98 18.81
C PHE A 53 2.91 -20.03 19.15
N LYS A 54 2.70 -19.03 20.00
CA LYS A 54 3.69 -17.97 20.33
C LYS A 54 4.32 -17.35 19.07
N PHE A 55 3.55 -17.27 17.98
CA PHE A 55 4.02 -16.81 16.69
C PHE A 55 4.08 -15.28 16.66
N ASN A 56 5.10 -14.72 16.03
CA ASN A 56 5.18 -13.29 15.84
C ASN A 56 4.15 -12.85 14.77
N ILE A 57 3.05 -12.26 15.22
CA ILE A 57 1.93 -11.83 14.36
C ILE A 57 2.37 -10.83 13.27
N TYR A 58 3.37 -10.01 13.55
CA TYR A 58 3.86 -9.03 12.57
C TYR A 58 4.47 -9.70 11.34
N LYS A 59 5.13 -10.84 11.49
CA LYS A 59 5.64 -11.63 10.34
C LYS A 59 4.49 -12.09 9.43
N ILE A 60 3.38 -12.51 10.02
CA ILE A 60 2.17 -12.91 9.25
C ILE A 60 1.58 -11.69 8.55
N ILE A 61 1.47 -10.55 9.26
CA ILE A 61 0.95 -9.30 8.69
C ILE A 61 1.81 -8.86 7.50
N ILE A 62 3.14 -8.97 7.60
CA ILE A 62 4.03 -8.62 6.50
C ILE A 62 3.78 -9.51 5.28
N VAL A 63 3.72 -10.83 5.45
CA VAL A 63 3.50 -11.76 4.34
C VAL A 63 2.14 -11.51 3.67
N VAL A 64 1.07 -11.44 4.47
CA VAL A 64 -0.29 -11.20 3.95
C VAL A 64 -0.43 -9.79 3.40
N GLY A 65 0.16 -8.80 4.07
CA GLY A 65 0.16 -7.40 3.64
C GLY A 65 0.91 -7.22 2.32
N THR A 66 2.07 -7.84 2.15
CA THR A 66 2.84 -7.82 0.89
C THR A 66 2.04 -8.45 -0.25
N PHE A 67 1.39 -9.58 0.00
CA PHE A 67 0.52 -10.20 -0.99
C PHE A 67 -0.68 -9.29 -1.34
N GLY A 68 -1.33 -8.70 -0.34
CA GLY A 68 -2.44 -7.76 -0.55
C GLY A 68 -2.02 -6.51 -1.32
N LEU A 69 -0.84 -5.97 -1.01
CA LEU A 69 -0.28 -4.81 -1.71
C LEU A 69 0.09 -5.18 -3.16
N ALA A 70 0.67 -6.35 -3.39
CA ALA A 70 0.97 -6.85 -4.74
C ALA A 70 -0.30 -7.00 -5.59
N LEU A 71 -1.40 -7.50 -5.01
CA LEU A 71 -2.70 -7.53 -5.67
C LEU A 71 -3.24 -6.14 -5.99
N ALA A 72 -3.06 -5.18 -5.08
CA ALA A 72 -3.48 -3.80 -5.30
C ALA A 72 -2.66 -3.15 -6.44
N PHE A 73 -1.36 -3.41 -6.49
CA PHE A 73 -0.49 -2.96 -7.59
C PHE A 73 -0.91 -3.58 -8.92
N ALA A 74 -1.09 -4.90 -8.97
CA ALA A 74 -1.54 -5.57 -10.18
C ALA A 74 -2.88 -5.01 -10.69
N GLY A 75 -3.82 -4.71 -9.80
CA GLY A 75 -5.11 -4.13 -10.15
C GLY A 75 -5.05 -2.68 -10.66
N ASN A 76 -4.04 -1.92 -10.28
CA ASN A 76 -3.87 -0.52 -10.69
C ASN A 76 -2.83 -0.37 -11.81
N ASP A 77 -1.64 -0.92 -11.63
CA ASP A 77 -0.50 -0.65 -12.50
C ASP A 77 -0.56 -1.46 -13.80
N LEU A 78 -1.08 -2.69 -13.75
CA LEU A 78 -1.22 -3.51 -14.95
C LEU A 78 -2.12 -2.83 -15.99
N VAL A 79 -3.21 -2.20 -15.54
CA VAL A 79 -4.12 -1.44 -16.42
C VAL A 79 -3.39 -0.27 -17.08
N ASN A 80 -2.51 0.41 -16.37
CA ASN A 80 -1.73 1.53 -16.92
C ASN A 80 -0.73 1.07 -17.98
N PHE A 81 -0.15 -0.12 -17.84
CA PHE A 81 0.82 -0.66 -18.80
C PHE A 81 0.18 -1.19 -20.07
N ILE A 82 -0.87 -1.98 -19.94
CA ILE A 82 -1.45 -2.70 -21.06
C ILE A 82 -2.75 -2.07 -21.57
N GLY A 83 -3.38 -1.21 -20.80
CA GLY A 83 -4.66 -0.60 -21.17
C GLY A 83 -4.57 0.17 -22.49
N VAL A 84 -3.54 0.98 -22.67
CA VAL A 84 -3.35 1.77 -23.89
C VAL A 84 -3.08 0.90 -25.13
N PRO A 85 -2.12 -0.04 -25.12
CA PRO A 85 -1.91 -0.95 -26.24
C PRO A 85 -3.15 -1.78 -26.58
N ILE A 86 -3.89 -2.28 -25.59
CA ILE A 86 -5.10 -3.07 -25.82
C ILE A 86 -6.21 -2.19 -26.39
N ALA A 87 -6.40 -0.97 -25.85
CA ALA A 87 -7.37 -0.02 -26.39
C ALA A 87 -7.05 0.33 -27.85
N ALA A 88 -5.77 0.54 -28.18
CA ALA A 88 -5.34 0.78 -29.55
C ALA A 88 -5.65 -0.41 -30.48
N TRP A 89 -5.34 -1.62 -30.02
CA TRP A 89 -5.66 -2.83 -30.76
C TRP A 89 -7.16 -2.98 -31.03
N GLN A 90 -7.96 -2.84 -29.99
CA GLN A 90 -9.42 -2.96 -30.10
C GLN A 90 -10.04 -1.86 -30.96
N SER A 91 -9.50 -0.65 -30.90
CA SER A 91 -9.90 0.45 -31.80
C SER A 91 -9.61 0.13 -33.24
N TYR A 92 -8.45 -0.46 -33.52
CA TYR A 92 -8.07 -0.90 -34.86
C TYR A 92 -8.99 -1.99 -35.37
N GLU A 93 -9.26 -3.03 -34.58
CA GLU A 93 -10.20 -4.11 -34.95
C GLU A 93 -11.61 -3.57 -35.24
N ALA A 94 -12.10 -2.67 -34.38
CA ALA A 94 -13.41 -2.05 -34.56
C ALA A 94 -13.47 -1.18 -35.81
N TRP A 95 -12.41 -0.43 -36.09
CA TRP A 95 -12.31 0.37 -37.31
C TRP A 95 -12.31 -0.51 -38.57
N VAL A 96 -11.48 -1.54 -38.60
CA VAL A 96 -11.43 -2.48 -39.73
C VAL A 96 -12.78 -3.17 -39.95
N ALA A 97 -13.45 -3.57 -38.88
CA ALA A 97 -14.76 -4.19 -38.95
C ALA A 97 -15.87 -3.23 -39.44
N SER A 98 -15.71 -1.93 -39.22
CA SER A 98 -16.69 -0.93 -39.66
C SER A 98 -16.68 -0.65 -41.13
N GLY A 99 -15.57 -0.92 -41.84
CA GLY A 99 -15.38 -0.60 -43.25
C GLY A 99 -15.39 0.90 -43.58
N LEU A 100 -15.41 1.76 -42.59
CA LEU A 100 -15.43 3.23 -42.76
C LEU A 100 -14.02 3.79 -42.96
N ALA A 101 -13.93 4.97 -43.59
CA ALA A 101 -12.68 5.68 -43.67
C ALA A 101 -12.23 6.15 -42.25
N ALA A 102 -10.91 6.22 -42.02
CA ALA A 102 -10.36 6.51 -40.68
C ALA A 102 -10.81 7.88 -40.12
N ASN A 103 -11.13 8.84 -40.99
CA ASN A 103 -11.66 10.16 -40.63
C ASN A 103 -13.16 10.18 -40.31
N GLU A 104 -13.88 9.11 -40.63
CA GLU A 104 -15.31 8.97 -40.39
C GLU A 104 -15.63 8.04 -39.22
N PHE A 105 -14.65 7.25 -38.78
CA PHE A 105 -14.83 6.30 -37.70
C PHE A 105 -14.72 6.97 -36.34
N GLY A 106 -15.82 6.95 -35.57
CA GLY A 106 -15.84 7.45 -34.20
C GLY A 106 -15.36 6.40 -33.18
N MET A 107 -14.51 6.79 -32.23
CA MET A 107 -13.97 5.92 -31.16
C MET A 107 -14.97 5.58 -30.02
N GLY A 108 -16.28 5.73 -30.29
CA GLY A 108 -17.35 5.47 -29.32
C GLY A 108 -17.36 4.05 -28.75
N VAL A 109 -16.78 3.08 -29.48
CA VAL A 109 -16.57 1.69 -29.00
C VAL A 109 -15.81 1.63 -27.69
N LEU A 110 -14.84 2.50 -27.46
CA LEU A 110 -14.03 2.53 -26.24
C LEU A 110 -14.79 3.11 -25.03
N ALA A 111 -15.92 3.76 -25.23
CA ALA A 111 -16.78 4.24 -24.15
C ALA A 111 -17.51 3.08 -23.41
N THR A 112 -17.60 1.92 -24.03
CA THR A 112 -18.21 0.72 -23.47
C THR A 112 -17.15 -0.19 -22.84
N LYS A 113 -17.60 -1.19 -22.05
CA LYS A 113 -16.71 -2.21 -21.50
C LYS A 113 -16.30 -3.16 -22.62
N VAL A 114 -15.05 -3.02 -23.07
CA VAL A 114 -14.48 -3.90 -24.08
C VAL A 114 -13.76 -5.05 -23.39
N PRO A 115 -14.07 -6.32 -23.73
CA PRO A 115 -13.43 -7.48 -23.10
C PRO A 115 -11.95 -7.55 -23.53
N THR A 116 -11.07 -7.64 -22.54
CA THR A 116 -9.64 -7.81 -22.78
C THR A 116 -9.32 -9.29 -22.98
N PRO A 117 -8.62 -9.69 -24.04
CA PRO A 117 -8.22 -11.07 -24.24
C PRO A 117 -7.35 -11.58 -23.09
N ASN A 118 -7.74 -12.68 -22.46
CA ASN A 118 -7.03 -13.27 -21.31
C ASN A 118 -5.57 -13.60 -21.63
N PHE A 119 -5.27 -13.99 -22.86
CA PHE A 119 -3.91 -14.28 -23.30
C PHE A 119 -2.99 -13.05 -23.17
N LEU A 120 -3.44 -11.86 -23.58
CA LEU A 120 -2.66 -10.63 -23.46
C LEU A 120 -2.40 -10.25 -22.00
N LEU A 121 -3.39 -10.48 -21.13
CA LEU A 121 -3.24 -10.26 -19.69
C LEU A 121 -2.19 -11.20 -19.10
N VAL A 122 -2.22 -12.47 -19.46
CA VAL A 122 -1.23 -13.47 -18.99
C VAL A 122 0.16 -13.10 -19.50
N CYS A 123 0.32 -12.78 -20.78
CA CYS A 123 1.60 -12.36 -21.34
C CYS A 123 2.16 -11.12 -20.64
N ALA A 124 1.32 -10.10 -20.42
CA ALA A 124 1.73 -8.90 -19.71
C ALA A 124 2.14 -9.20 -18.26
N GLY A 125 1.40 -10.06 -17.57
CA GLY A 125 1.73 -10.50 -16.22
C GLY A 125 3.08 -11.24 -16.17
N VAL A 126 3.33 -12.13 -17.10
CA VAL A 126 4.63 -12.85 -17.20
C VAL A 126 5.77 -11.88 -17.46
N ILE A 127 5.61 -10.96 -18.43
CA ILE A 127 6.63 -9.94 -18.71
C ILE A 127 6.91 -9.08 -17.47
N MET A 128 5.86 -8.67 -16.75
CA MET A 128 6.00 -7.89 -15.53
C MET A 128 6.79 -8.65 -14.44
N VAL A 129 6.46 -9.92 -14.20
CA VAL A 129 7.16 -10.76 -13.22
C VAL A 129 8.64 -10.90 -13.60
N LEU A 130 8.94 -11.24 -14.87
CA LEU A 130 10.32 -11.37 -15.33
C LEU A 130 11.09 -10.05 -15.21
N THR A 131 10.46 -8.93 -15.58
CA THR A 131 11.08 -7.60 -15.49
C THR A 131 11.39 -7.24 -14.05
N LEU A 132 10.45 -7.43 -13.12
CA LEU A 132 10.67 -7.15 -11.69
C LEU A 132 11.75 -8.06 -11.10
N TRP A 133 11.80 -9.32 -11.50
CA TRP A 133 12.77 -10.28 -10.99
C TRP A 133 14.20 -9.98 -11.44
N PHE A 134 14.38 -9.62 -12.71
CA PHE A 134 15.71 -9.39 -13.28
C PHE A 134 16.16 -7.92 -13.22
N SER A 135 15.26 -6.97 -13.02
CA SER A 135 15.58 -5.54 -13.04
C SER A 135 16.40 -5.09 -11.83
N LYS A 136 17.60 -4.59 -12.10
CA LYS A 136 18.42 -3.93 -11.06
C LYS A 136 17.76 -2.66 -10.51
N LYS A 137 16.95 -1.96 -11.33
CA LYS A 137 16.22 -0.75 -10.90
C LYS A 137 15.12 -1.11 -9.91
N ALA A 138 14.33 -2.15 -10.17
CA ALA A 138 13.30 -2.63 -9.24
C ALA A 138 13.90 -3.03 -7.88
N LYS A 139 15.03 -3.74 -7.89
CA LYS A 139 15.74 -4.09 -6.65
C LYS A 139 16.20 -2.87 -5.84
N ARG A 140 16.57 -1.76 -6.52
CA ARG A 140 16.93 -0.51 -5.84
C ARG A 140 15.73 0.15 -5.16
N VAL A 141 14.55 0.09 -5.79
CA VAL A 141 13.30 0.62 -5.18
C VAL A 141 12.98 -0.16 -3.91
N VAL A 142 12.99 -1.50 -3.98
CA VAL A 142 12.77 -2.37 -2.81
C VAL A 142 13.78 -2.07 -1.70
N LYS A 143 15.06 -1.88 -2.04
CA LYS A 143 16.08 -1.48 -1.06
C LYS A 143 15.75 -0.15 -0.40
N THR A 144 15.28 0.83 -1.16
CA THR A 144 14.88 2.14 -0.61
C THR A 144 13.71 2.02 0.37
N GLU A 145 12.71 1.20 0.06
CA GLU A 145 11.57 0.96 0.97
C GLU A 145 12.03 0.24 2.25
N LEU A 146 12.94 -0.72 2.15
CA LEU A 146 13.54 -1.37 3.31
C LEU A 146 14.35 -0.38 4.17
N ASP A 147 15.15 0.47 3.53
CA ASP A 147 15.93 1.49 4.20
C ASP A 147 15.01 2.47 4.96
N LEU A 148 13.89 2.90 4.37
CA LEU A 148 12.89 3.75 5.02
C LEU A 148 12.16 3.06 6.18
N SER A 149 12.06 1.75 6.15
CA SER A 149 11.48 0.95 7.24
C SER A 149 12.49 0.64 8.36
N ASN A 150 13.75 1.02 8.22
CA ASN A 150 14.78 0.82 9.21
C ASN A 150 14.92 2.05 10.13
N GLN A 151 15.12 1.80 11.43
CA GLN A 151 15.34 2.85 12.46
C GLN A 151 16.81 3.15 12.71
N GLY A 152 17.73 2.37 12.12
CA GLY A 152 19.18 2.55 12.29
C GLY A 152 19.71 3.80 11.59
N ASN A 153 20.95 4.17 11.92
CA ASN A 153 21.70 5.19 11.17
C ASN A 153 21.98 4.66 9.76
N ILE A 154 21.25 5.16 8.79
CA ILE A 154 21.40 4.87 7.37
C ILE A 154 21.87 6.14 6.70
N ASP A 155 22.73 6.00 5.70
CA ASP A 155 23.12 7.11 4.84
C ASP A 155 21.88 7.69 4.18
N GLU A 156 21.53 8.92 4.55
CA GLU A 156 20.35 9.60 4.03
C GLU A 156 20.57 9.97 2.56
N ARG A 157 19.59 9.62 1.73
CA ARG A 157 19.70 9.79 0.26
C ARG A 157 19.30 11.16 -0.25
N PHE A 158 18.57 11.91 0.57
CA PHE A 158 18.02 13.20 0.17
C PHE A 158 18.85 14.32 0.77
N GLU A 159 19.18 15.32 -0.04
CA GLU A 159 19.87 16.51 0.45
C GLU A 159 18.89 17.46 1.14
N PRO A 160 19.26 18.04 2.29
CA PRO A 160 18.39 18.94 3.01
C PRO A 160 18.26 20.27 2.27
N ASN A 161 17.04 20.68 1.98
CA ASN A 161 16.73 21.97 1.39
C ASN A 161 16.27 23.00 2.43
N PHE A 162 16.19 24.27 2.04
CA PHE A 162 15.78 25.36 2.92
C PHE A 162 14.36 25.14 3.49
N ILE A 163 13.45 24.64 2.64
CA ILE A 163 12.04 24.41 3.00
C ILE A 163 11.94 23.29 4.03
N SER A 164 12.66 22.18 3.84
CA SER A 164 12.65 21.07 4.79
C SER A 164 13.17 21.47 6.16
N ARG A 165 14.22 22.29 6.21
CA ARG A 165 14.73 22.86 7.48
C ARG A 165 13.71 23.76 8.15
N GLY A 166 13.02 24.59 7.38
CA GLY A 166 11.95 25.47 7.87
C GLY A 166 10.78 24.69 8.48
N LEU A 167 10.30 23.66 7.76
CA LEU A 167 9.20 22.81 8.21
C LEU A 167 9.55 22.02 9.48
N VAL A 168 10.74 21.43 9.54
CA VAL A 168 11.19 20.71 10.75
C VAL A 168 11.30 21.65 11.94
N ARG A 169 11.86 22.86 11.77
CA ARG A 169 11.90 23.86 12.83
C ARG A 169 10.51 24.28 13.29
N LEU A 170 9.58 24.51 12.35
CA LEU A 170 8.20 24.84 12.66
C LEU A 170 7.53 23.72 13.45
N ALA A 171 7.68 22.47 13.03
CA ALA A 171 7.14 21.31 13.71
C ALA A 171 7.73 21.14 15.13
N THR A 172 9.05 21.28 15.27
CA THR A 172 9.74 21.19 16.57
C THR A 172 9.30 22.30 17.52
N ASN A 173 9.20 23.54 17.02
CA ASN A 173 8.72 24.67 17.82
C ASN A 173 7.26 24.48 18.23
N SER A 174 6.41 23.99 17.34
CA SER A 174 5.01 23.67 17.64
C SER A 174 4.91 22.57 18.70
N ALA A 175 5.70 21.49 18.58
CA ALA A 175 5.74 20.41 19.56
C ALA A 175 6.19 20.93 20.95
N ASN A 176 7.21 21.78 20.98
CA ASN A 176 7.69 22.41 22.23
C ASN A 176 6.64 23.35 22.84
N LEU A 177 5.85 24.04 22.01
CA LEU A 177 4.76 24.87 22.49
C LEU A 177 3.63 24.01 23.07
N PHE A 178 3.26 22.94 22.38
CA PHE A 178 2.26 21.98 22.87
C PHE A 178 2.70 21.32 24.17
N SER A 179 3.98 20.93 24.31
CA SER A 179 4.48 20.33 25.55
C SER A 179 4.41 21.28 26.74
N LYS A 180 4.54 22.60 26.51
CA LYS A 180 4.40 23.62 27.56
C LYS A 180 2.94 23.86 27.99
N ILE A 181 1.99 23.63 27.09
CA ILE A 181 0.55 23.81 27.35
C ILE A 181 -0.06 22.53 27.96
N THR A 182 0.56 21.38 27.67
CA THR A 182 0.07 20.07 28.13
C THR A 182 0.46 19.87 29.61
N PRO A 183 -0.45 19.37 30.47
CA PRO A 183 -0.13 19.06 31.87
C PRO A 183 1.02 18.04 31.97
N ASP A 184 1.91 18.22 32.92
CA ASP A 184 3.09 17.34 33.15
C ASP A 184 2.71 15.85 33.28
N SER A 185 1.57 15.57 33.89
CA SER A 185 1.04 14.20 34.01
C SER A 185 0.80 13.51 32.67
N LEU A 186 0.38 14.26 31.65
CA LEU A 186 0.15 13.76 30.31
C LEU A 186 1.47 13.64 29.53
N ASN A 187 2.35 14.61 29.67
CA ASN A 187 3.68 14.59 29.09
C ASN A 187 4.48 13.39 29.59
N ASN A 188 4.48 13.14 30.90
CA ASN A 188 5.17 12.00 31.49
C ASN A 188 4.61 10.66 31.00
N LYS A 189 3.29 10.51 30.87
CA LYS A 189 2.67 9.30 30.29
C LYS A 189 3.05 9.09 28.83
N ILE A 190 3.14 10.17 28.06
CA ILE A 190 3.56 10.10 26.66
C ILE A 190 5.04 9.69 26.60
N GLU A 191 5.90 10.31 27.42
CA GLU A 191 7.33 9.98 27.45
C GLU A 191 7.60 8.56 27.91
N GLU A 192 6.87 8.09 28.91
CA GLU A 192 6.98 6.72 29.41
C GLU A 192 6.62 5.69 28.32
N ARG A 193 5.61 5.98 27.48
CA ARG A 193 5.26 5.12 26.36
C ARG A 193 6.29 5.10 25.22
N PHE A 194 7.08 6.14 25.06
CA PHE A 194 8.16 6.22 24.08
C PHE A 194 9.51 5.75 24.63
N ARG A 195 9.60 5.46 25.93
CA ARG A 195 10.81 4.94 26.53
C ARG A 195 11.02 3.50 26.07
N VAL A 196 12.11 3.28 25.39
CA VAL A 196 12.53 1.91 25.00
C VAL A 196 13.02 1.21 26.26
N PRO A 197 12.44 0.09 26.71
CA PRO A 197 12.93 -0.67 27.86
C PRO A 197 14.39 -1.13 27.60
N GLU A 198 15.27 -0.92 28.54
CA GLU A 198 16.70 -1.32 28.44
C GLU A 198 16.87 -2.82 28.21
N THR A 199 15.91 -3.61 28.70
CA THR A 199 15.85 -5.07 28.45
C THR A 199 15.72 -5.44 26.98
N PHE A 200 15.08 -4.60 26.16
CA PHE A 200 14.95 -4.86 24.71
C PHE A 200 16.27 -4.67 23.96
N THR A 201 17.17 -3.88 24.50
CA THR A 201 18.48 -3.60 23.86
C THR A 201 19.49 -4.72 24.11
N GLN A 202 19.32 -5.50 25.16
CA GLN A 202 20.24 -6.58 25.54
C GLN A 202 19.87 -7.94 24.94
N GLU A 203 18.59 -8.20 24.67
CA GLU A 203 18.12 -9.52 24.19
C GLU A 203 18.24 -9.74 22.67
N ILE A 204 18.47 -8.71 21.89
CA ILE A 204 18.71 -8.88 20.45
C ILE A 204 20.22 -9.15 20.30
N ALA A 205 20.59 -10.42 20.40
CA ALA A 205 21.92 -10.88 20.02
C ALA A 205 22.26 -10.34 18.62
N LYS A 206 23.51 -9.90 18.42
CA LYS A 206 23.97 -9.21 17.21
C LYS A 206 23.76 -9.97 15.89
N GLU A 207 23.41 -11.24 15.94
CA GLU A 207 23.22 -12.12 14.78
C GLU A 207 21.82 -12.13 14.17
N ASP A 208 20.78 -11.69 14.92
CA ASP A 208 19.38 -11.79 14.47
C ASP A 208 18.65 -10.43 14.33
N LYS A 209 19.38 -9.33 14.19
CA LYS A 209 18.72 -8.04 13.92
C LYS A 209 18.03 -8.08 12.56
N PRO A 210 16.69 -8.02 12.51
CA PRO A 210 16.02 -7.92 11.24
C PRO A 210 16.52 -6.65 10.51
N SER A 211 16.68 -6.75 9.20
CA SER A 211 17.16 -5.67 8.35
C SER A 211 16.20 -4.46 8.28
N PHE A 212 15.03 -4.55 8.92
CA PHE A 212 14.01 -3.49 8.99
C PHE A 212 13.14 -3.66 10.24
N ASP A 213 12.48 -2.57 10.65
CA ASP A 213 11.50 -2.61 11.74
C ASP A 213 10.22 -3.30 11.28
N VAL A 214 9.96 -4.45 11.87
CA VAL A 214 8.80 -5.32 11.56
C VAL A 214 7.47 -4.62 11.84
N ILE A 215 7.39 -3.81 12.88
CA ILE A 215 6.17 -3.07 13.25
C ILE A 215 5.91 -1.98 12.21
N ARG A 216 6.91 -1.17 11.91
CA ARG A 216 6.79 -0.11 10.90
C ARG A 216 6.44 -0.69 9.52
N ALA A 217 7.14 -1.75 9.09
CA ALA A 217 6.83 -2.42 7.84
C ALA A 217 5.39 -2.93 7.78
N SER A 218 4.88 -3.49 8.88
CA SER A 218 3.48 -3.93 8.96
C SER A 218 2.49 -2.77 8.83
N VAL A 219 2.76 -1.65 9.48
CA VAL A 219 1.93 -0.43 9.39
C VAL A 219 1.97 0.14 7.97
N ASN A 220 3.16 0.24 7.37
CA ASN A 220 3.33 0.73 6.00
C ASN A 220 2.51 -0.09 5.01
N LEU A 221 2.61 -1.42 5.07
CA LEU A 221 1.86 -2.32 4.19
C LEU A 221 0.35 -2.17 4.36
N MET A 222 -0.14 -2.08 5.60
CA MET A 222 -1.56 -1.92 5.86
C MET A 222 -2.09 -0.57 5.37
N VAL A 223 -1.42 0.52 5.73
CA VAL A 223 -1.87 1.88 5.37
C VAL A 223 -1.81 2.07 3.85
N ALA A 224 -0.71 1.69 3.21
CA ALA A 224 -0.58 1.78 1.76
C ALA A 224 -1.64 0.93 1.04
N GLY A 225 -1.86 -0.31 1.48
CA GLY A 225 -2.89 -1.18 0.92
C GLY A 225 -4.30 -0.61 1.04
N ILE A 226 -4.63 0.00 2.18
CA ILE A 226 -5.93 0.66 2.40
C ILE A 226 -6.08 1.87 1.47
N LEU A 227 -5.09 2.77 1.43
CA LEU A 227 -5.14 3.98 0.61
C LEU A 227 -5.27 3.66 -0.88
N ILE A 228 -4.46 2.71 -1.39
CA ILE A 228 -4.53 2.26 -2.77
C ILE A 228 -5.90 1.61 -3.07
N SER A 229 -6.41 0.80 -2.16
CA SER A 229 -7.73 0.16 -2.33
C SER A 229 -8.86 1.19 -2.40
N ILE A 230 -8.84 2.20 -1.55
CA ILE A 230 -9.80 3.30 -1.56
C ILE A 230 -9.70 4.07 -2.88
N ALA A 231 -8.53 4.55 -3.24
CA ALA A 231 -8.31 5.33 -4.45
C ALA A 231 -8.70 4.55 -5.72
N THR A 232 -8.33 3.26 -5.78
CA THR A 232 -8.75 2.38 -6.88
C THR A 232 -10.28 2.18 -6.88
N SER A 233 -10.96 2.22 -5.72
CA SER A 233 -12.42 2.13 -5.65
C SER A 233 -13.10 3.35 -6.23
N TYR A 234 -12.53 4.52 -6.01
CA TYR A 234 -12.99 5.77 -6.60
C TYR A 234 -12.46 6.01 -8.02
N LYS A 235 -11.73 5.05 -8.61
CA LYS A 235 -11.10 5.16 -9.95
C LYS A 235 -10.17 6.38 -10.06
N LEU A 236 -9.52 6.76 -8.97
CA LEU A 236 -8.54 7.86 -8.98
C LEU A 236 -7.24 7.39 -9.64
N PRO A 237 -6.72 8.16 -10.60
CA PRO A 237 -5.41 7.89 -11.17
C PRO A 237 -4.34 8.23 -10.13
N LEU A 238 -3.62 7.22 -9.65
CA LEU A 238 -2.53 7.42 -8.70
C LEU A 238 -1.38 6.48 -9.00
N SER A 239 -0.18 6.91 -8.64
CA SER A 239 0.98 6.04 -8.62
C SER A 239 1.01 5.26 -7.30
N THR A 240 0.91 3.94 -7.38
CA THR A 240 0.98 3.06 -6.22
C THR A 240 2.34 3.15 -5.53
N THR A 241 3.41 3.26 -6.30
CA THR A 241 4.77 3.47 -5.79
C THR A 241 4.88 4.77 -4.99
N TYR A 242 4.28 5.85 -5.48
CA TYR A 242 4.27 7.13 -4.76
C TYR A 242 3.52 7.04 -3.44
N VAL A 243 2.36 6.39 -3.43
CA VAL A 243 1.58 6.18 -2.19
C VAL A 243 2.36 5.39 -1.16
N THR A 244 2.99 4.27 -1.56
CA THR A 244 3.79 3.46 -0.63
C THR A 244 5.00 4.22 -0.08
N PHE A 245 5.67 4.98 -0.94
CA PHE A 245 6.79 5.82 -0.54
C PHE A 245 6.35 6.90 0.46
N MET A 246 5.26 7.61 0.20
CA MET A 246 4.73 8.64 1.10
C MET A 246 4.28 8.08 2.43
N VAL A 247 3.69 6.88 2.45
CA VAL A 247 3.34 6.19 3.71
C VAL A 247 4.60 5.86 4.49
N ALA A 248 5.63 5.30 3.85
CA ALA A 248 6.90 4.97 4.51
C ALA A 248 7.60 6.21 5.07
N MET A 249 7.58 7.33 4.33
CA MET A 249 8.09 8.61 4.81
C MET A 249 7.29 9.13 6.00
N GLY A 250 5.95 9.12 5.92
CA GLY A 250 5.07 9.57 7.00
C GLY A 250 5.26 8.78 8.29
N THR A 251 5.33 7.45 8.20
CA THR A 251 5.57 6.60 9.38
C THR A 251 6.97 6.79 9.96
N SER A 252 7.96 7.05 9.11
CA SER A 252 9.32 7.35 9.58
C SER A 252 9.40 8.65 10.39
N LEU A 253 8.52 9.61 10.12
CA LEU A 253 8.43 10.87 10.86
C LEU A 253 7.67 10.71 12.20
N SER A 254 6.83 9.70 12.34
CA SER A 254 6.04 9.47 13.56
C SER A 254 6.88 9.04 14.76
N ASP A 255 8.07 8.52 14.56
CA ASP A 255 8.98 8.03 15.61
C ASP A 255 9.78 9.14 16.32
N ARG A 256 9.22 10.34 16.44
CA ARG A 256 9.91 11.53 16.96
C ARG A 256 11.16 11.93 16.15
N ALA A 257 11.21 11.55 14.88
CA ALA A 257 12.30 11.94 13.99
C ALA A 257 12.44 13.47 13.82
N TRP A 258 11.44 14.24 14.23
CA TRP A 258 11.44 15.70 14.19
C TRP A 258 12.56 16.35 15.02
N GLY A 259 13.07 15.66 16.03
CA GLY A 259 14.18 16.14 16.86
C GLY A 259 15.56 15.66 16.40
N SER A 260 15.65 14.85 15.34
CA SER A 260 16.89 14.33 14.81
C SER A 260 17.27 15.01 13.49
N ASP A 261 18.57 15.04 13.17
CA ASP A 261 19.06 15.59 11.92
C ASP A 261 18.45 14.85 10.71
N SER A 262 18.16 13.57 10.85
CA SER A 262 17.53 12.76 9.80
C SER A 262 16.13 13.25 9.39
N ALA A 263 15.40 13.92 10.29
CA ALA A 263 14.08 14.48 9.96
C ALA A 263 14.13 15.47 8.79
N VAL A 264 15.18 16.29 8.73
CA VAL A 264 15.33 17.29 7.66
C VAL A 264 15.49 16.63 6.30
N TYR A 265 16.26 15.54 6.23
CA TYR A 265 16.48 14.78 5.00
C TYR A 265 15.20 14.06 4.54
N ARG A 266 14.46 13.48 5.47
CA ARG A 266 13.20 12.78 5.17
C ARG A 266 12.11 13.73 4.69
N VAL A 267 11.98 14.89 5.33
CA VAL A 267 11.07 15.94 4.86
C VAL A 267 11.48 16.47 3.49
N ALA A 268 12.78 16.59 3.21
CA ALA A 268 13.26 16.93 1.87
C ALA A 268 12.82 15.89 0.81
N GLY A 269 12.86 14.60 1.15
CA GLY A 269 12.38 13.53 0.27
C GLY A 269 10.88 13.56 -0.01
N VAL A 270 10.07 14.10 0.91
CA VAL A 270 8.63 14.32 0.71
C VAL A 270 8.35 15.50 -0.22
N LEU A 271 9.23 16.52 -0.19
CA LEU A 271 9.04 17.78 -0.92
C LEU A 271 9.61 17.75 -2.34
N ASN A 272 10.53 16.83 -2.63
CA ASN A 272 11.13 16.63 -3.95
C ASN A 272 10.37 15.58 -4.76
#